data_c36f70a36765a4a03b0ca52d43fc987c
#
_entry.id   c36f70a36765a4a03b0ca52d43fc987c
#
_cell.length_a   1.000
_cell.length_b   1.000
_cell.length_c   1.000
_cell.angle_alpha   90.00
_cell.angle_beta   90.00
_cell.angle_gamma   90.00
#
_symmetry.space_group_name_H-M   'P 1'
#
loop_
_entity.id
_entity.type
_entity.pdbx_description
1 polymer ?
#
loop_
_entity_poly.entity_id
_entity_poly.type
_entity_poly.pdbx_seq_one_letter_code
_entity_poly.pdbx_strand_id
1 'polypeptide(L)'
;KVALKEGLISTGCFVEDVGLSLSPMVYFAQFNLEADAIAMVTASHNENGWTGVKMGIKKGLTHAPDEMKELKDITLNKRFINGDGKEKEIKNFKKIYEKDLTDKILSTSLL
;
A
#
# COMPACT_ATOMS: atom_id res chain seq x y z
N LYS A 1 1.21 0.48 12.06
CA LYS A 1 0.15 0.86 11.14
C LYS A 1 -0.39 2.26 11.47
N VAL A 2 -0.77 2.55 12.73
CA VAL A 2 -1.35 3.84 13.13
C VAL A 2 -0.44 5.01 12.78
N ALA A 3 0.79 5.02 13.26
CA ALA A 3 1.76 6.09 12.99
C ALA A 3 2.02 6.34 11.48
N LEU A 4 2.01 5.29 10.65
CA LEU A 4 2.14 5.44 9.20
C LEU A 4 0.93 6.18 8.61
N LYS A 5 -0.29 5.81 9.01
CA LYS A 5 -1.50 6.51 8.56
C LYS A 5 -1.50 7.98 8.98
N GLU A 6 -1.22 8.24 10.24
CA GLU A 6 -1.14 9.60 10.78
C GLU A 6 -0.12 10.45 10.01
N GLY A 7 1.06 9.89 9.74
CA GLY A 7 2.09 10.56 8.95
C GLY A 7 1.62 10.89 7.53
N LEU A 8 0.99 9.94 6.83
CA LEU A 8 0.46 10.16 5.48
C LEU A 8 -0.67 11.22 5.47
N ILE A 9 -1.60 11.14 6.42
CA ILE A 9 -2.70 12.10 6.55
C ILE A 9 -2.15 13.51 6.80
N SER A 10 -1.14 13.65 7.65
CA SER A 10 -0.53 14.94 7.97
C SER A 10 0.18 15.61 6.78
N THR A 11 0.44 14.88 5.71
CA THR A 11 0.99 15.41 4.45
C THR A 11 -0.07 15.66 3.38
N GLY A 12 -1.34 15.50 3.70
CA GLY A 12 -2.46 15.73 2.77
C GLY A 12 -2.88 14.50 1.97
N CYS A 13 -2.34 13.32 2.26
CA CYS A 13 -2.73 12.09 1.56
C CYS A 13 -4.16 11.67 1.92
N PHE A 14 -4.90 11.18 0.94
CA PHE A 14 -6.12 10.41 1.16
C PHE A 14 -5.72 8.93 1.31
N VAL A 15 -5.89 8.39 2.50
CA VAL A 15 -5.48 7.03 2.86
C VAL A 15 -6.68 6.10 2.81
N GLU A 16 -6.64 5.10 1.93
CA GLU A 16 -7.61 4.01 1.88
C GLU A 16 -7.02 2.76 2.55
N ASP A 17 -7.56 2.41 3.71
CA ASP A 17 -7.11 1.29 4.53
C ASP A 17 -7.86 0.02 4.15
N VAL A 18 -7.19 -0.90 3.48
CA VAL A 18 -7.76 -2.19 3.03
C VAL A 18 -7.66 -3.30 4.08
N GLY A 19 -7.15 -2.99 5.28
CA GLY A 19 -7.06 -3.92 6.39
C GLY A 19 -5.87 -4.89 6.29
N LEU A 20 -6.00 -6.03 6.95
CA LEU A 20 -4.99 -7.09 6.91
C LEU A 20 -4.97 -7.73 5.51
N SER A 21 -3.82 -7.70 4.88
CA SER A 21 -3.68 -8.06 3.47
C SER A 21 -2.38 -8.81 3.18
N LEU A 22 -2.42 -9.67 2.19
CA LEU A 22 -1.23 -10.25 1.55
C LEU A 22 -0.67 -9.28 0.53
N SER A 23 0.62 -9.39 0.19
CA SER A 23 1.27 -8.53 -0.81
C SER A 23 0.52 -8.44 -2.14
N PRO A 24 0.03 -9.55 -2.75
CA PRO A 24 -0.74 -9.47 -3.98
C PRO A 24 -2.03 -8.64 -3.86
N MET A 25 -2.69 -8.71 -2.69
CA MET A 25 -3.90 -7.90 -2.43
C MET A 25 -3.59 -6.40 -2.40
N VAL A 26 -2.43 -6.02 -1.87
CA VAL A 26 -2.02 -4.60 -1.81
C VAL A 26 -1.75 -4.07 -3.22
N TYR A 27 -1.08 -4.84 -4.07
CA TYR A 27 -0.90 -4.47 -5.48
C TYR A 27 -2.23 -4.40 -6.24
N PHE A 28 -3.11 -5.38 -6.02
CA PHE A 28 -4.46 -5.36 -6.59
C PHE A 28 -5.24 -4.12 -6.13
N ALA A 29 -5.11 -3.73 -4.86
CA ALA A 29 -5.76 -2.54 -4.33
C ALA A 29 -5.33 -1.28 -5.07
N GLN A 30 -4.05 -1.15 -5.41
CA GLN A 30 -3.55 0.00 -6.17
C GLN A 30 -4.24 0.16 -7.53
N PHE A 31 -4.50 -0.96 -8.21
CA PHE A 31 -5.23 -0.94 -9.48
C PHE A 31 -6.72 -0.73 -9.29
N ASN A 32 -7.34 -1.47 -8.36
CA ASN A 32 -8.78 -1.49 -8.15
C ASN A 32 -9.33 -0.18 -7.58
N LEU A 33 -8.57 0.47 -6.70
CA LEU A 33 -8.91 1.75 -6.09
C LEU A 33 -8.30 2.96 -6.84
N GLU A 34 -7.58 2.71 -7.92
CA GLU A 34 -6.86 3.74 -8.69
C GLU A 34 -5.91 4.59 -7.82
N ALA A 35 -5.31 3.98 -6.80
CA ALA A 35 -4.43 4.68 -5.87
C ALA A 35 -3.07 5.02 -6.50
N ASP A 36 -2.57 6.22 -6.21
CA ASP A 36 -1.26 6.69 -6.71
C ASP A 36 -0.09 5.91 -6.10
N ALA A 37 -0.27 5.47 -4.84
CA ALA A 37 0.78 4.79 -4.09
C ALA A 37 0.22 3.69 -3.20
N ILE A 38 1.10 2.79 -2.77
CA ILE A 38 0.81 1.76 -1.76
C ILE A 38 1.83 1.81 -0.64
N ALA A 39 1.38 1.45 0.57
CA ALA A 39 2.23 1.20 1.71
C ALA A 39 1.70 0.02 2.53
N MET A 40 2.56 -0.95 2.80
CA MET A 40 2.22 -2.16 3.55
C MET A 40 3.17 -2.32 4.74
N VAL A 41 2.62 -2.29 5.95
CA VAL A 41 3.40 -2.58 7.16
C VAL A 41 3.61 -4.08 7.28
N THR A 42 4.85 -4.53 7.25
CA THR A 42 5.21 -5.95 7.28
C THR A 42 6.67 -6.14 7.71
N ALA A 43 6.92 -7.21 8.44
CA ALA A 43 8.29 -7.66 8.73
C ALA A 43 8.86 -8.56 7.61
N SER A 44 8.09 -8.81 6.54
CA SER A 44 8.45 -9.78 5.49
C SER A 44 8.75 -11.17 6.07
N HIS A 45 9.98 -11.67 5.92
CA HIS A 45 10.46 -12.97 6.40
C HIS A 45 11.30 -12.89 7.69
N ASN A 46 11.37 -11.70 8.30
CA ASN A 46 12.14 -11.51 9.52
C ASN A 46 11.42 -12.12 10.72
N GLU A 47 12.19 -12.42 11.75
CA GLU A 47 11.70 -12.92 13.03
C GLU A 47 10.77 -11.91 13.73
N ASN A 48 10.04 -12.39 14.73
CA ASN A 48 9.17 -11.54 15.55
C ASN A 48 9.98 -10.39 16.18
N GLY A 49 9.37 -9.21 16.21
CA GLY A 49 9.99 -7.99 16.72
C GLY A 49 10.52 -7.05 15.64
N TRP A 50 10.68 -7.52 14.41
CA TRP A 50 10.98 -6.65 13.28
C TRP A 50 9.72 -6.02 12.70
N THR A 51 9.87 -4.79 12.22
CA THR A 51 8.81 -4.07 11.50
C THR A 51 9.44 -3.29 10.36
N GLY A 52 8.79 -3.34 9.20
CA GLY A 52 9.17 -2.58 8.03
C GLY A 52 7.95 -2.08 7.26
N VAL A 53 8.20 -1.34 6.21
CA VAL A 53 7.15 -0.89 5.29
C VAL A 53 7.59 -1.19 3.87
N LYS A 54 6.78 -1.96 3.14
CA LYS A 54 6.86 -2.03 1.67
C LYS A 54 6.06 -0.90 1.10
N MET A 55 6.60 -0.19 0.13
CA MET A 55 5.92 0.93 -0.50
C MET A 55 6.22 1.01 -1.99
N GLY A 56 5.35 1.63 -2.74
CA GLY A 56 5.50 1.84 -4.17
C GLY A 56 4.62 2.97 -4.67
N ILE A 57 5.15 3.74 -5.61
CA ILE A 57 4.47 4.83 -6.32
C ILE A 57 4.14 4.47 -7.77
N LYS A 58 4.69 3.37 -8.26
CA LYS A 58 4.37 2.84 -9.59
C LYS A 58 3.46 1.64 -9.46
N LYS A 59 2.41 1.58 -10.25
CA LYS A 59 1.43 0.49 -10.19
C LYS A 59 2.08 -0.89 -10.34
N GLY A 60 1.82 -1.74 -9.37
CA GLY A 60 2.32 -3.11 -9.32
C GLY A 60 3.80 -3.28 -8.96
N LEU A 61 4.50 -2.21 -8.59
CA LEU A 61 5.92 -2.24 -8.26
C LEU A 61 6.19 -1.64 -6.87
N THR A 62 7.16 -2.20 -6.17
CA THR A 62 7.76 -1.57 -4.99
C THR A 62 8.79 -0.51 -5.41
N HIS A 63 9.17 0.34 -4.47
CA HIS A 63 10.23 1.34 -4.70
C HIS A 63 11.50 0.71 -5.24
N ALA A 64 12.01 1.27 -6.32
CA ALA A 64 13.33 0.99 -6.85
C ALA A 64 14.44 1.63 -5.98
N PRO A 65 15.71 1.23 -6.14
CA PRO A 65 16.81 1.79 -5.34
C PRO A 65 16.90 3.32 -5.37
N ASP A 66 16.64 3.95 -6.50
CA ASP A 66 16.68 5.42 -6.61
C ASP A 66 15.54 6.10 -5.84
N GLU A 67 14.34 5.53 -5.89
CA GLU A 67 13.19 5.99 -5.12
C GLU A 67 13.43 5.84 -3.61
N MET A 68 14.08 4.76 -3.19
CA MET A 68 14.49 4.57 -1.79
C MET A 68 15.56 5.54 -1.36
N LYS A 69 16.49 5.89 -2.24
CA LYS A 69 17.52 6.91 -1.99
C LYS A 69 16.89 8.30 -1.80
N GLU A 70 15.93 8.65 -2.66
CA GLU A 70 15.18 9.89 -2.56
C GLU A 70 14.39 9.97 -1.25
N LEU A 71 13.68 8.90 -0.88
CA LEU A 71 12.95 8.82 0.39
C LEU A 71 13.87 9.02 1.59
N LYS A 72 15.05 8.39 1.56
CA LYS A 72 16.08 8.57 2.59
C LYS A 72 16.53 10.03 2.68
N ASP A 73 16.78 10.68 1.54
CA ASP A 73 17.20 12.07 1.48
C ASP A 73 16.12 13.02 2.02
N ILE A 74 14.86 12.84 1.63
CA ILE A 74 13.72 13.58 2.16
C ILE A 74 13.66 13.44 3.69
N THR A 75 13.83 12.23 4.19
CA THR A 75 13.73 11.94 5.63
C THR A 75 14.86 12.58 6.42
N LEU A 76 16.11 12.40 5.97
CA LEU A 76 17.30 12.93 6.67
C LEU A 76 17.36 14.45 6.66
N ASN A 77 16.91 15.09 5.59
CA ASN A 77 16.87 16.54 5.44
C ASN A 77 15.57 17.16 5.91
N LYS A 78 14.66 16.36 6.50
CA LYS A 78 13.36 16.80 7.03
C LYS A 78 12.54 17.62 6.02
N ARG A 79 12.62 17.26 4.74
CA ARG A 79 11.86 17.93 3.66
C ARG A 79 10.42 17.45 3.64
N PHE A 80 9.70 17.60 4.74
CA PHE A 80 8.31 17.21 4.87
C PHE A 80 7.38 18.32 4.38
N ILE A 81 6.26 17.92 3.80
CA ILE A 81 5.15 18.81 3.49
C ILE A 81 4.08 18.66 4.56
N ASN A 82 3.24 19.68 4.72
CA ASN A 82 2.08 19.66 5.60
C ASN A 82 0.81 19.74 4.76
N GLY A 83 -0.23 19.05 5.18
CA GLY A 83 -1.53 19.07 4.53
C GLY A 83 -2.60 18.40 5.39
N ASP A 84 -3.84 18.58 4.99
CA ASP A 84 -5.02 18.01 5.65
C ASP A 84 -5.53 16.83 4.80
N GLY A 85 -4.99 15.65 5.06
CA GLY A 85 -5.44 14.42 4.44
C GLY A 85 -6.66 13.82 5.12
N LYS A 86 -7.12 12.68 4.59
CA LYS A 86 -8.27 11.95 5.10
C LYS A 86 -7.99 10.46 5.08
N GLU A 87 -8.77 9.71 5.86
CA GLU A 87 -8.76 8.25 5.77
C GLU A 87 -10.16 7.71 5.47
N LYS A 88 -10.16 6.52 4.85
CA LYS A 88 -11.35 5.71 4.61
C LYS A 88 -10.99 4.25 4.78
N GLU A 89 -11.77 3.53 5.58
CA GLU A 89 -11.68 2.09 5.67
C GLU A 89 -12.43 1.44 4.52
N ILE A 90 -11.77 0.57 3.75
CA ILE A 90 -12.38 -0.22 2.69
C ILE A 90 -12.79 -1.57 3.30
N LYS A 91 -14.03 -1.65 3.77
CA LYS A 91 -14.56 -2.86 4.40
C LYS A 91 -14.62 -4.02 3.42
N ASN A 92 -14.29 -5.23 3.92
CA ASN A 92 -14.39 -6.47 3.15
C ASN A 92 -13.55 -6.51 1.86
N PHE A 93 -12.45 -5.75 1.78
CA PHE A 93 -11.61 -5.70 0.58
C PHE A 93 -11.10 -7.09 0.17
N LYS A 94 -10.84 -7.99 1.13
CA LYS A 94 -10.48 -9.38 0.85
C LYS A 94 -11.52 -10.07 -0.05
N LYS A 95 -12.81 -9.87 0.18
CA LYS A 95 -13.88 -10.47 -0.66
C LYS A 95 -13.88 -9.90 -2.08
N ILE A 96 -13.56 -8.63 -2.25
CA ILE A 96 -13.42 -8.00 -3.57
C ILE A 96 -12.27 -8.67 -4.34
N TYR A 97 -11.14 -8.87 -3.69
CA TYR A 97 -9.98 -9.55 -4.27
C TYR A 97 -10.26 -11.02 -4.60
N GLU A 98 -10.88 -11.77 -3.68
CA GLU A 98 -11.25 -13.17 -3.89
C GLU A 98 -12.23 -13.33 -5.08
N LYS A 99 -13.20 -12.43 -5.18
CA LYS A 99 -14.13 -12.42 -6.31
C LYS A 99 -13.42 -12.17 -7.64
N ASP A 100 -12.54 -11.19 -7.73
CA ASP A 100 -11.76 -10.89 -8.93
C ASP A 100 -10.94 -12.10 -9.39
N LEU A 101 -10.26 -12.78 -8.45
CA LEU A 101 -9.51 -13.99 -8.75
C LEU A 101 -10.41 -15.11 -9.27
N THR A 102 -11.54 -15.34 -8.61
CA THR A 102 -12.49 -16.40 -8.99
C THR A 102 -13.05 -16.15 -10.39
N ASP A 103 -13.48 -14.93 -10.67
CA ASP A 103 -14.04 -14.55 -11.97
C ASP A 103 -13.02 -14.75 -13.10
N LYS A 104 -11.75 -14.40 -12.87
CA LYS A 104 -10.67 -14.58 -13.84
C LYS A 104 -10.35 -16.06 -14.09
N ILE A 105 -10.28 -16.86 -13.03
CA ILE A 105 -10.03 -18.31 -13.16
C ILE A 105 -11.16 -18.97 -13.94
N LEU A 106 -12.40 -18.69 -13.59
CA LEU A 106 -13.57 -19.27 -14.28
C LEU A 106 -13.64 -18.85 -15.75
N SER A 107 -13.36 -17.59 -16.07
CA SER A 107 -13.34 -17.12 -17.45
C SER A 107 -12.24 -17.78 -18.30
N THR A 108 -11.10 -18.12 -17.69
CA THR A 108 -10.00 -18.81 -18.38
C THR A 108 -10.29 -20.29 -18.56
N SER A 109 -11.05 -20.92 -17.67
CA SER A 109 -11.40 -22.35 -17.75
C SER A 109 -12.44 -22.66 -18.84
N LEU A 110 -13.05 -21.65 -19.43
CA LEU A 110 -14.02 -21.79 -20.55
C LEU A 110 -13.34 -21.69 -21.94
N LEU A 111 -12.05 -21.52 -21.98
CA LEU A 111 -11.22 -21.54 -23.18
C LEU A 111 -10.56 -22.91 -23.38
#